data_9cbe0f1433c3e89b5a81d89ca3ddff16
#
_entry.id   9cbe0f1433c3e89b5a81d89ca3ddff16
#
_cell.length_a   1.000
_cell.length_b   1.000
_cell.length_c   1.000
_cell.angle_alpha   90.00
_cell.angle_beta   90.00
_cell.angle_gamma   90.00
#
_symmetry.space_group_name_H-M   'P 1'
#
loop_
_entity.id
_entity.type
_entity.pdbx_description
1 polymer ?
#
loop_
_entity_poly.entity_id
_entity_poly.type
_entity_poly.pdbx_seq_one_letter_code
_entity_poly.pdbx_strand_id
1 'polypeptide(L)'
;MKKYINNIKNYSNNFVTSTLNKYLFNSKQNIFKLIKNNPFGSILSAMLVVFLFLFYFTAPTYYNYDEYGEELNEKVSKDFKLNLKNIKGIKYLILPKPHFVIEECDIYFANNPKDKIINVKNLIIQIYSKNLFNKSKIELKSININNNDFNLNLDDIKNFYFHIKQSIHKPIYLKQANLFFKNKNNEIMSISKINKFKYYFNYQKKEKNLNVLGNLFGSKITFNWKRNYNIPLQSNSEIKIKNPNIIIKNYF
;
A
#
# COMPACT_ATOMS: atom_id res chain seq x y z
N MET A 1 44.31 20.65 -2.75
CA MET A 1 43.45 19.66 -3.46
C MET A 1 41.95 19.94 -3.32
N LYS A 2 41.38 20.15 -2.11
CA LYS A 2 39.93 20.46 -1.92
C LYS A 2 39.40 21.69 -2.68
N LYS A 3 40.19 22.74 -2.83
CA LYS A 3 39.80 23.98 -3.55
C LYS A 3 39.61 23.76 -5.06
N TYR A 4 40.41 22.89 -5.67
CA TYR A 4 40.28 22.52 -7.09
C TYR A 4 39.04 21.66 -7.36
N ILE A 5 38.71 20.72 -6.47
CA ILE A 5 37.53 19.85 -6.60
C ILE A 5 36.25 20.67 -6.49
N ASN A 6 36.20 21.65 -5.58
CA ASN A 6 35.04 22.55 -5.45
C ASN A 6 34.85 23.46 -6.66
N ASN A 7 35.93 23.93 -7.28
CA ASN A 7 35.85 24.76 -8.49
C ASN A 7 35.34 23.91 -9.69
N ILE A 8 35.79 22.67 -9.85
CA ILE A 8 35.30 21.78 -10.91
C ILE A 8 33.82 21.44 -10.71
N LYS A 9 33.40 21.20 -9.47
CA LYS A 9 31.99 20.91 -9.13
C LYS A 9 31.07 22.12 -9.39
N ASN A 10 31.52 23.34 -9.07
CA ASN A 10 30.79 24.57 -9.37
C ASN A 10 30.72 24.87 -10.87
N TYR A 11 31.80 24.63 -11.63
CA TYR A 11 31.82 24.77 -13.09
C TYR A 11 30.87 23.77 -13.77
N SER A 12 30.88 22.50 -13.33
CA SER A 12 29.98 21.44 -13.83
C SER A 12 28.52 21.76 -13.56
N ASN A 13 28.18 22.20 -12.33
CA ASN A 13 26.80 22.56 -11.98
C ASN A 13 26.31 23.80 -12.76
N ASN A 14 27.14 24.82 -12.93
CA ASN A 14 26.78 26.03 -13.68
C ASN A 14 26.64 25.74 -15.18
N PHE A 15 27.44 24.85 -15.75
CA PHE A 15 27.32 24.44 -17.14
C PHE A 15 26.03 23.62 -17.38
N VAL A 16 25.75 22.66 -16.51
CA VAL A 16 24.51 21.83 -16.59
C VAL A 16 23.26 22.70 -16.43
N THR A 17 23.23 23.60 -15.42
CA THR A 17 22.09 24.50 -15.21
C THR A 17 21.89 25.52 -16.32
N SER A 18 22.98 26.10 -16.86
CA SER A 18 22.89 27.05 -17.98
C SER A 18 22.42 26.38 -19.27
N THR A 19 22.91 25.16 -19.54
CA THR A 19 22.51 24.37 -20.71
C THR A 19 21.05 23.92 -20.61
N LEU A 20 20.62 23.39 -19.46
CA LEU A 20 19.22 23.04 -19.21
C LEU A 20 18.29 24.24 -19.30
N ASN A 21 18.66 25.38 -18.72
CA ASN A 21 17.85 26.60 -18.80
C ASN A 21 17.76 27.12 -20.24
N LYS A 22 18.83 27.06 -21.02
CA LYS A 22 18.83 27.45 -22.45
C LYS A 22 17.91 26.55 -23.28
N TYR A 23 17.94 25.23 -23.04
CA TYR A 23 17.02 24.31 -23.73
C TYR A 23 15.57 24.48 -23.30
N LEU A 24 15.30 24.64 -22.01
CA LEU A 24 13.96 24.90 -21.49
C LEU A 24 13.40 26.25 -21.92
N PHE A 25 14.21 27.30 -21.98
CA PHE A 25 13.79 28.63 -22.42
C PHE A 25 13.51 28.68 -23.91
N ASN A 26 14.39 28.10 -24.73
CA ASN A 26 14.20 27.99 -26.18
C ASN A 26 13.00 27.11 -26.53
N SER A 27 12.76 26.01 -25.79
CA SER A 27 11.60 25.17 -26.01
C SER A 27 10.29 25.89 -25.66
N LYS A 28 10.26 26.68 -24.58
CA LYS A 28 9.10 27.52 -24.24
C LYS A 28 8.78 28.56 -25.32
N GLN A 29 9.78 29.28 -25.79
CA GLN A 29 9.60 30.28 -26.87
C GLN A 29 9.13 29.62 -28.17
N ASN A 30 9.67 28.47 -28.53
CA ASN A 30 9.26 27.73 -29.71
C ASN A 30 7.82 27.19 -29.58
N ILE A 31 7.44 26.69 -28.40
CA ILE A 31 6.07 26.25 -28.13
C ILE A 31 5.08 27.42 -28.20
N PHE A 32 5.42 28.57 -27.56
CA PHE A 32 4.58 29.77 -27.66
C PHE A 32 4.43 30.28 -29.10
N LYS A 33 5.50 30.23 -29.89
CA LYS A 33 5.47 30.62 -31.31
C LYS A 33 4.63 29.68 -32.15
N LEU A 34 4.71 28.35 -31.89
CA LEU A 34 3.87 27.35 -32.54
C LEU A 34 2.39 27.51 -32.18
N ILE A 35 2.08 27.78 -30.91
CA ILE A 35 0.70 28.04 -30.46
C ILE A 35 0.13 29.29 -31.11
N LYS A 36 0.92 30.36 -31.18
CA LYS A 36 0.50 31.64 -31.80
C LYS A 36 0.30 31.49 -33.30
N ASN A 37 1.14 30.75 -34.00
CA ASN A 37 1.08 30.60 -35.45
C ASN A 37 0.06 29.58 -35.93
N ASN A 38 -0.29 28.60 -35.12
CA ASN A 38 -1.28 27.59 -35.43
C ASN A 38 -2.08 27.15 -34.19
N PRO A 39 -3.01 28.01 -33.70
CA PRO A 39 -3.76 27.74 -32.49
C PRO A 39 -4.61 26.46 -32.59
N PHE A 40 -5.20 26.17 -33.75
CA PHE A 40 -5.99 24.96 -33.93
C PHE A 40 -5.15 23.67 -33.83
N GLY A 41 -3.98 23.65 -34.49
CA GLY A 41 -3.05 22.50 -34.39
C GLY A 41 -2.53 22.28 -32.96
N SER A 42 -2.33 23.37 -32.21
CA SER A 42 -1.90 23.30 -30.81
C SER A 42 -2.98 22.73 -29.88
N ILE A 43 -4.23 23.12 -30.08
CA ILE A 43 -5.37 22.56 -29.33
C ILE A 43 -5.53 21.08 -29.68
N LEU A 44 -5.46 20.71 -30.96
CA LEU A 44 -5.58 19.32 -31.37
C LEU A 44 -4.46 18.44 -30.77
N SER A 45 -3.22 18.93 -30.79
CA SER A 45 -2.09 18.21 -30.17
C SER A 45 -2.24 18.06 -28.65
N ALA A 46 -2.73 19.07 -27.95
CA ALA A 46 -3.01 19.01 -26.52
C ALA A 46 -4.12 17.98 -26.22
N MET A 47 -5.19 17.98 -27.01
CA MET A 47 -6.26 16.98 -26.89
C MET A 47 -5.74 15.56 -27.13
N LEU A 48 -4.88 15.36 -28.12
CA LEU A 48 -4.26 14.05 -28.38
C LEU A 48 -3.45 13.56 -27.18
N VAL A 49 -2.62 14.43 -26.58
CA VAL A 49 -1.83 14.08 -25.39
C VAL A 49 -2.74 13.70 -24.23
N VAL A 50 -3.80 14.46 -23.97
CA VAL A 50 -4.79 14.14 -22.93
C VAL A 50 -5.47 12.80 -23.22
N PHE A 51 -5.86 12.56 -24.48
CA PHE A 51 -6.47 11.30 -24.88
C PHE A 51 -5.54 10.11 -24.67
N LEU A 52 -4.27 10.21 -25.08
CA LEU A 52 -3.27 9.16 -24.87
C LEU A 52 -3.03 8.90 -23.37
N PHE A 53 -3.02 9.95 -22.56
CA PHE A 53 -2.89 9.83 -21.11
C PHE A 53 -4.09 9.09 -20.50
N LEU A 54 -5.31 9.46 -20.85
CA LEU A 54 -6.53 8.78 -20.40
C LEU A 54 -6.55 7.32 -20.89
N PHE A 55 -6.20 7.09 -22.15
CA PHE A 55 -6.12 5.74 -22.72
C PHE A 55 -5.14 4.85 -21.96
N TYR A 56 -3.97 5.40 -21.55
CA TYR A 56 -3.01 4.67 -20.74
C TYR A 56 -3.61 4.15 -19.42
N PHE A 57 -4.37 4.97 -18.72
CA PHE A 57 -4.99 4.56 -17.45
C PHE A 57 -6.19 3.63 -17.64
N THR A 58 -6.88 3.71 -18.77
CA THR A 58 -8.02 2.83 -19.06
C THR A 58 -7.59 1.49 -19.66
N ALA A 59 -6.37 1.36 -20.16
CA ALA A 59 -5.89 0.12 -20.79
C ALA A 59 -6.19 -1.15 -19.99
N PRO A 60 -5.95 -1.20 -18.66
CA PRO A 60 -6.25 -2.39 -17.87
C PRO A 60 -7.74 -2.75 -17.79
N THR A 61 -8.67 -1.82 -18.09
CA THR A 61 -10.11 -2.14 -18.07
C THR A 61 -10.52 -3.12 -19.18
N TYR A 62 -9.69 -3.22 -20.22
CA TYR A 62 -9.93 -4.13 -21.35
C TYR A 62 -9.35 -5.54 -21.13
N TYR A 63 -8.66 -5.76 -19.99
CA TYR A 63 -8.12 -7.09 -19.69
C TYR A 63 -9.22 -8.01 -19.16
N ASN A 64 -9.19 -9.27 -19.61
CA ASN A 64 -9.96 -10.31 -18.96
C ASN A 64 -9.28 -10.68 -17.64
N TYR A 65 -10.00 -10.53 -16.52
CA TYR A 65 -9.49 -10.82 -15.18
C TYR A 65 -9.97 -12.15 -14.61
N ASP A 66 -10.79 -12.92 -15.33
CA ASP A 66 -11.29 -14.22 -14.84
C ASP A 66 -10.15 -15.20 -14.54
N GLU A 67 -9.09 -15.17 -15.36
CA GLU A 67 -7.89 -16.00 -15.20
C GLU A 67 -6.77 -15.30 -14.39
N TYR A 68 -6.94 -14.03 -14.02
CA TYR A 68 -5.90 -13.24 -13.34
C TYR A 68 -5.80 -13.55 -11.85
N GLY A 69 -6.77 -14.27 -11.30
CA GLY A 69 -6.85 -14.56 -9.87
C GLY A 69 -5.62 -15.28 -9.32
N GLU A 70 -5.11 -16.28 -10.04
CA GLU A 70 -3.93 -17.04 -9.63
C GLU A 70 -2.67 -16.18 -9.64
N GLU A 71 -2.41 -15.43 -10.72
CA GLU A 71 -1.26 -14.52 -10.83
C GLU A 71 -1.31 -13.42 -9.77
N LEU A 72 -2.51 -12.87 -9.50
CA LEU A 72 -2.72 -11.89 -8.45
C LEU A 72 -2.45 -12.48 -7.06
N ASN A 73 -2.89 -13.71 -6.81
CA ASN A 73 -2.61 -14.44 -5.57
C ASN A 73 -1.11 -14.67 -5.37
N GLU A 74 -0.38 -15.09 -6.41
CA GLU A 74 1.08 -15.24 -6.34
C GLU A 74 1.78 -13.92 -5.96
N LYS A 75 1.38 -12.80 -6.59
CA LYS A 75 1.91 -11.48 -6.26
C LYS A 75 1.58 -11.07 -4.82
N VAL A 76 0.36 -11.32 -4.35
CA VAL A 76 -0.07 -11.05 -2.97
C VAL A 76 0.72 -11.93 -2.00
N SER A 77 0.90 -13.20 -2.30
CA SER A 77 1.68 -14.12 -1.48
C SER A 77 3.15 -13.70 -1.37
N LYS A 78 3.75 -13.30 -2.47
CA LYS A 78 5.14 -12.80 -2.51
C LYS A 78 5.31 -11.51 -1.71
N ASP A 79 4.44 -10.53 -1.93
CA ASP A 79 4.62 -9.16 -1.44
C ASP A 79 4.08 -8.94 -0.02
N PHE A 80 2.99 -9.63 0.34
CA PHE A 80 2.27 -9.44 1.61
C PHE A 80 2.28 -10.68 2.49
N LYS A 81 2.79 -11.82 2.02
CA LYS A 81 2.77 -13.11 2.73
C LYS A 81 1.35 -13.55 3.12
N LEU A 82 0.39 -13.23 2.26
CA LEU A 82 -1.01 -13.61 2.34
C LEU A 82 -1.38 -14.43 1.12
N ASN A 83 -2.22 -15.44 1.28
CA ASN A 83 -2.79 -16.19 0.19
C ASN A 83 -4.27 -15.88 0.06
N LEU A 84 -4.70 -15.65 -1.17
CA LEU A 84 -6.11 -15.46 -1.52
C LEU A 84 -6.65 -16.75 -2.12
N LYS A 85 -7.81 -17.19 -1.64
CA LYS A 85 -8.54 -18.34 -2.21
C LYS A 85 -9.99 -17.95 -2.47
N ASN A 86 -10.68 -18.75 -3.28
CA ASN A 86 -12.10 -18.53 -3.61
C ASN A 86 -12.36 -17.10 -4.10
N ILE A 87 -11.47 -16.62 -4.98
CA ILE A 87 -11.54 -15.26 -5.53
C ILE A 87 -12.75 -15.18 -6.46
N LYS A 88 -13.64 -14.20 -6.20
CA LYS A 88 -14.80 -13.90 -7.04
C LYS A 88 -14.76 -12.45 -7.46
N GLY A 89 -15.00 -12.19 -8.74
CA GLY A 89 -15.17 -10.86 -9.32
C GLY A 89 -13.96 -9.95 -9.10
N ILE A 90 -13.01 -9.95 -10.05
CA ILE A 90 -11.89 -9.02 -10.06
C ILE A 90 -12.22 -7.86 -10.98
N LYS A 91 -12.23 -6.63 -10.46
CA LYS A 91 -12.46 -5.41 -11.23
C LYS A 91 -11.27 -4.46 -11.10
N TYR A 92 -10.87 -3.85 -12.20
CA TYR A 92 -9.91 -2.77 -12.19
C TYR A 92 -10.63 -1.42 -12.17
N LEU A 93 -10.20 -0.52 -11.28
CA LEU A 93 -10.70 0.84 -11.17
C LEU A 93 -9.54 1.83 -11.19
N ILE A 94 -9.75 2.97 -11.88
CA ILE A 94 -8.73 4.01 -12.06
C ILE A 94 -8.72 4.98 -10.89
N LEU A 95 -9.90 5.38 -10.43
CA LEU A 95 -10.06 6.42 -9.41
C LEU A 95 -10.33 5.83 -8.03
N PRO A 96 -9.86 6.48 -6.95
CA PRO A 96 -9.03 7.70 -6.91
C PRO A 96 -7.56 7.46 -7.27
N LYS A 97 -7.12 6.22 -7.38
CA LYS A 97 -5.80 5.74 -7.82
C LYS A 97 -5.99 4.37 -8.44
N PRO A 98 -5.16 3.94 -9.40
CA PRO A 98 -5.28 2.60 -9.99
C PRO A 98 -5.28 1.50 -8.93
N HIS A 99 -6.30 0.65 -8.96
CA HIS A 99 -6.47 -0.44 -8.00
C HIS A 99 -7.35 -1.56 -8.55
N PHE A 100 -7.16 -2.76 -8.01
CA PHE A 100 -8.08 -3.87 -8.16
C PHE A 100 -9.06 -3.91 -6.99
N VAL A 101 -10.28 -4.25 -7.26
CA VAL A 101 -11.30 -4.62 -6.28
C VAL A 101 -11.64 -6.08 -6.49
N ILE A 102 -11.47 -6.89 -5.46
CA ILE A 102 -11.95 -8.27 -5.41
C ILE A 102 -13.25 -8.25 -4.63
N GLU A 103 -14.35 -8.69 -5.27
CA GLU A 103 -15.68 -8.63 -4.65
C GLU A 103 -15.78 -9.53 -3.42
N GLU A 104 -15.23 -10.74 -3.51
CA GLU A 104 -15.17 -11.67 -2.38
C GLU A 104 -13.93 -12.56 -2.50
N CYS A 105 -13.25 -12.81 -1.39
CA CYS A 105 -12.19 -13.81 -1.30
C CYS A 105 -11.95 -14.24 0.15
N ASP A 106 -11.34 -15.40 0.31
CA ASP A 106 -10.82 -15.89 1.58
C ASP A 106 -9.34 -15.57 1.71
N ILE A 107 -8.92 -15.00 2.85
CA ILE A 107 -7.52 -14.68 3.13
C ILE A 107 -6.95 -15.68 4.13
N TYR A 108 -5.73 -16.14 3.84
CA TYR A 108 -4.92 -17.06 4.65
C TYR A 108 -3.53 -16.46 4.87
N PHE A 109 -2.86 -16.83 5.96
CA PHE A 109 -1.42 -16.59 6.06
C PHE A 109 -0.67 -17.55 5.12
N ALA A 110 0.38 -17.05 4.44
CA ALA A 110 1.16 -17.88 3.52
C ALA A 110 1.87 -19.06 4.24
N ASN A 111 2.22 -18.88 5.51
CA ASN A 111 2.84 -19.90 6.37
C ASN A 111 1.84 -20.88 6.98
N ASN A 112 0.55 -20.59 6.95
CA ASN A 112 -0.52 -21.47 7.42
C ASN A 112 -1.72 -21.44 6.45
N PRO A 113 -1.65 -22.14 5.32
CA PRO A 113 -2.69 -22.11 4.29
C PRO A 113 -3.94 -22.96 4.62
N LYS A 114 -3.97 -23.60 5.79
CA LYS A 114 -5.11 -24.42 6.25
C LYS A 114 -6.14 -23.58 7.01
N ASP A 115 -5.67 -22.62 7.82
CA ASP A 115 -6.55 -21.83 8.67
C ASP A 115 -6.92 -20.53 8.00
N LYS A 116 -8.22 -20.40 7.67
CA LYS A 116 -8.77 -19.19 7.09
C LYS A 116 -8.79 -18.07 8.14
N ILE A 117 -8.14 -16.94 7.82
CA ILE A 117 -8.15 -15.76 8.69
C ILE A 117 -9.51 -15.08 8.61
N ILE A 118 -9.98 -14.83 7.37
CA ILE A 118 -11.19 -14.04 7.14
C ILE A 118 -11.73 -14.30 5.72
N ASN A 119 -13.04 -14.19 5.57
CA ASN A 119 -13.69 -13.93 4.27
C ASN A 119 -13.86 -12.41 4.13
N VAL A 120 -13.28 -11.84 3.08
CA VAL A 120 -13.27 -10.41 2.81
C VAL A 120 -14.18 -10.10 1.65
N LYS A 121 -15.04 -9.09 1.85
CA LYS A 121 -15.80 -8.46 0.76
C LYS A 121 -15.14 -7.14 0.39
N ASN A 122 -15.06 -6.86 -0.92
CA ASN A 122 -14.48 -5.64 -1.47
C ASN A 122 -13.02 -5.41 -1.03
N LEU A 123 -12.17 -6.42 -1.22
CA LEU A 123 -10.73 -6.28 -1.02
C LEU A 123 -10.14 -5.34 -2.07
N ILE A 124 -9.50 -4.25 -1.62
CA ILE A 124 -8.88 -3.26 -2.51
C ILE A 124 -7.37 -3.48 -2.52
N ILE A 125 -6.81 -3.74 -3.70
CA ILE A 125 -5.38 -3.89 -3.91
C ILE A 125 -4.90 -2.72 -4.77
N GLN A 126 -4.26 -1.74 -4.16
CA GLN A 126 -3.67 -0.61 -4.89
C GLN A 126 -2.45 -1.07 -5.68
N ILE A 127 -2.28 -0.50 -6.87
CA ILE A 127 -1.16 -0.79 -7.76
C ILE A 127 -0.39 0.49 -8.10
N TYR A 128 0.85 0.33 -8.56
CA TYR A 128 1.59 1.45 -9.13
C TYR A 128 1.11 1.71 -10.55
N SER A 129 1.07 3.00 -10.96
CA SER A 129 0.67 3.41 -12.33
C SER A 129 1.69 3.02 -13.41
N LYS A 130 2.72 2.27 -13.04
CA LYS A 130 3.80 1.85 -13.92
C LYS A 130 3.46 0.52 -14.58
N ASN A 131 3.78 0.37 -15.85
CA ASN A 131 3.61 -0.89 -16.60
C ASN A 131 2.16 -1.38 -16.74
N LEU A 132 1.16 -0.48 -16.76
CA LEU A 132 -0.26 -0.85 -16.83
C LEU A 132 -0.64 -1.63 -18.11
N PHE A 133 0.09 -1.43 -19.22
CA PHE A 133 -0.13 -2.19 -20.46
C PHE A 133 0.37 -3.65 -20.41
N ASN A 134 1.17 -4.01 -19.41
CA ASN A 134 1.69 -5.35 -19.27
C ASN A 134 1.18 -5.99 -17.98
N LYS A 135 0.16 -6.84 -18.10
CA LYS A 135 -0.53 -7.52 -16.99
C LYS A 135 0.43 -8.20 -16.02
N SER A 136 1.43 -8.92 -16.54
CA SER A 136 2.43 -9.63 -15.72
C SER A 136 3.40 -8.70 -14.98
N LYS A 137 3.60 -7.46 -15.46
CA LYS A 137 4.48 -6.46 -14.85
C LYS A 137 3.78 -5.47 -13.91
N ILE A 138 2.47 -5.63 -13.68
CA ILE A 138 1.74 -4.82 -12.71
C ILE A 138 2.31 -5.08 -11.31
N GLU A 139 2.73 -4.00 -10.65
CA GLU A 139 3.28 -4.04 -9.30
C GLU A 139 2.25 -3.63 -8.26
N LEU A 140 2.09 -4.45 -7.23
CA LEU A 140 1.19 -4.15 -6.11
C LEU A 140 1.80 -3.08 -5.21
N LYS A 141 0.98 -2.19 -4.66
CA LYS A 141 1.39 -1.10 -3.80
C LYS A 141 0.96 -1.29 -2.34
N SER A 142 -0.29 -1.61 -2.11
CA SER A 142 -0.85 -1.82 -0.79
C SER A 142 -2.13 -2.65 -0.84
N ILE A 143 -2.48 -3.26 0.29
CA ILE A 143 -3.78 -3.92 0.49
C ILE A 143 -4.60 -3.07 1.47
N ASN A 144 -5.89 -2.87 1.14
CA ASN A 144 -6.86 -2.19 2.00
C ASN A 144 -8.06 -3.10 2.22
N ILE A 145 -8.38 -3.36 3.47
CA ILE A 145 -9.54 -4.15 3.91
C ILE A 145 -10.45 -3.20 4.70
N ASN A 146 -11.70 -3.06 4.27
CA ASN A 146 -12.64 -2.14 4.90
C ASN A 146 -13.94 -2.85 5.26
N ASN A 147 -14.54 -2.51 6.40
CA ASN A 147 -15.86 -2.97 6.83
C ASN A 147 -15.99 -4.50 6.87
N ASN A 148 -15.05 -5.17 7.51
CA ASN A 148 -15.02 -6.63 7.60
C ASN A 148 -14.99 -7.10 9.05
N ASP A 149 -15.53 -8.30 9.27
CA ASP A 149 -15.61 -8.94 10.57
C ASP A 149 -14.59 -10.08 10.67
N PHE A 150 -13.72 -10.00 11.67
CA PHE A 150 -12.67 -10.98 11.94
C PHE A 150 -13.09 -11.87 13.11
N ASN A 151 -13.10 -13.18 12.90
CA ASN A 151 -13.22 -14.15 13.97
C ASN A 151 -11.80 -14.62 14.34
N LEU A 152 -11.37 -14.36 15.56
CA LEU A 152 -10.03 -14.67 16.04
C LEU A 152 -10.08 -15.61 17.24
N ASN A 153 -9.22 -16.60 17.25
CA ASN A 153 -8.89 -17.43 18.40
C ASN A 153 -7.44 -17.15 18.87
N LEU A 154 -7.01 -17.80 19.93
CA LEU A 154 -5.65 -17.61 20.46
C LEU A 154 -4.55 -18.02 19.46
N ASP A 155 -4.80 -19.03 18.63
CA ASP A 155 -3.82 -19.49 17.66
C ASP A 155 -3.71 -18.51 16.47
N ASP A 156 -4.81 -17.85 16.11
CA ASP A 156 -4.79 -16.77 15.10
C ASP A 156 -3.90 -15.60 15.56
N ILE A 157 -3.92 -15.26 16.85
CA ILE A 157 -3.06 -14.20 17.41
C ILE A 157 -1.57 -14.60 17.28
N LYS A 158 -1.23 -15.86 17.56
CA LYS A 158 0.13 -16.38 17.36
C LYS A 158 0.54 -16.32 15.89
N ASN A 159 -0.33 -16.80 15.00
CA ASN A 159 -0.09 -16.78 13.56
C ASN A 159 0.11 -15.35 13.04
N PHE A 160 -0.68 -14.40 13.53
CA PHE A 160 -0.53 -12.98 13.23
C PHE A 160 0.81 -12.42 13.70
N TYR A 161 1.26 -12.78 14.90
CA TYR A 161 2.57 -12.38 15.42
C TYR A 161 3.72 -12.92 14.54
N PHE A 162 3.66 -14.18 14.11
CA PHE A 162 4.63 -14.74 13.17
C PHE A 162 4.59 -14.05 11.82
N HIS A 163 3.39 -13.71 11.34
CA HIS A 163 3.23 -12.98 10.07
C HIS A 163 3.88 -11.60 10.11
N ILE A 164 3.70 -10.83 11.21
CA ILE A 164 4.34 -9.52 11.38
C ILE A 164 5.87 -9.62 11.38
N LYS A 165 6.44 -10.72 11.87
CA LYS A 165 7.89 -10.95 11.85
C LYS A 165 8.44 -11.18 10.44
N GLN A 166 7.64 -11.62 9.47
CA GLN A 166 8.10 -11.85 8.11
C GLN A 166 8.52 -10.55 7.41
N SER A 167 9.35 -10.68 6.36
CA SER A 167 9.83 -9.52 5.58
C SER A 167 8.76 -8.99 4.66
N ILE A 168 7.77 -8.30 5.23
CA ILE A 168 6.74 -7.58 4.48
C ILE A 168 7.13 -6.10 4.44
N HIS A 169 7.30 -5.55 3.25
CA HIS A 169 7.69 -4.15 3.06
C HIS A 169 6.55 -3.29 2.53
N LYS A 170 5.50 -3.90 1.98
CA LYS A 170 4.34 -3.19 1.44
C LYS A 170 3.26 -2.98 2.50
N PRO A 171 2.59 -1.81 2.51
CA PRO A 171 1.64 -1.51 3.55
C PRO A 171 0.33 -2.29 3.44
N ILE A 172 -0.20 -2.67 4.62
CA ILE A 172 -1.52 -3.27 4.81
C ILE A 172 -2.35 -2.30 5.66
N TYR A 173 -3.53 -1.99 5.20
CA TYR A 173 -4.49 -1.11 5.89
C TYR A 173 -5.79 -1.85 6.16
N LEU A 174 -6.35 -1.61 7.34
CA LEU A 174 -7.67 -2.08 7.71
C LEU A 174 -8.44 -0.92 8.35
N LYS A 175 -9.70 -0.76 8.00
CA LYS A 175 -10.58 0.27 8.54
C LYS A 175 -11.94 -0.33 8.88
N GLN A 176 -12.50 0.12 10.00
CA GLN A 176 -13.86 -0.21 10.44
C GLN A 176 -14.10 -1.73 10.48
N ALA A 177 -13.25 -2.45 11.20
CA ALA A 177 -13.38 -3.88 11.39
C ALA A 177 -13.91 -4.20 12.79
N ASN A 178 -14.71 -5.24 12.90
CA ASN A 178 -15.05 -5.84 14.18
C ASN A 178 -14.19 -7.09 14.39
N LEU A 179 -13.63 -7.23 15.59
CA LEU A 179 -12.91 -8.41 16.01
C LEU A 179 -13.75 -9.18 17.01
N PHE A 180 -14.12 -10.40 16.66
CA PHE A 180 -14.82 -11.34 17.53
C PHE A 180 -13.80 -12.32 18.09
N PHE A 181 -13.43 -12.16 19.35
CA PHE A 181 -12.55 -13.09 20.03
C PHE A 181 -13.35 -14.30 20.50
N LYS A 182 -12.95 -15.49 20.07
CA LYS A 182 -13.62 -16.74 20.34
C LYS A 182 -12.79 -17.65 21.23
N ASN A 183 -13.46 -18.40 22.09
CA ASN A 183 -12.84 -19.50 22.85
C ASN A 183 -12.72 -20.77 21.96
N LYS A 184 -12.18 -21.85 22.53
CA LYS A 184 -12.03 -23.14 21.84
C LYS A 184 -13.37 -23.76 21.41
N ASN A 185 -14.48 -23.39 22.06
CA ASN A 185 -15.83 -23.85 21.73
C ASN A 185 -16.53 -22.96 20.69
N ASN A 186 -15.81 -22.02 20.05
CA ASN A 186 -16.34 -21.03 19.12
C ASN A 186 -17.33 -20.02 19.72
N GLU A 187 -17.41 -19.90 21.05
CA GLU A 187 -18.24 -18.91 21.72
C GLU A 187 -17.52 -17.55 21.72
N ILE A 188 -18.26 -16.47 21.48
CA ILE A 188 -17.73 -15.10 21.46
C ILE A 188 -17.47 -14.65 22.88
N MET A 189 -16.21 -14.45 23.26
CA MET A 189 -15.78 -13.96 24.55
C MET A 189 -15.75 -12.43 24.62
N SER A 190 -15.37 -11.80 23.52
CA SER A 190 -15.36 -10.33 23.45
C SER A 190 -15.47 -9.83 22.02
N ILE A 191 -15.95 -8.60 21.89
CA ILE A 191 -16.04 -7.88 20.62
C ILE A 191 -15.22 -6.60 20.75
N SER A 192 -14.33 -6.36 19.82
CA SER A 192 -13.52 -5.16 19.73
C SER A 192 -13.70 -4.51 18.36
N LYS A 193 -13.79 -3.19 18.34
CA LYS A 193 -13.85 -2.44 17.07
C LYS A 193 -12.50 -1.87 16.73
N ILE A 194 -11.98 -2.19 15.56
CA ILE A 194 -10.81 -1.53 14.98
C ILE A 194 -11.29 -0.42 14.05
N ASN A 195 -11.00 0.82 14.42
CA ASN A 195 -11.29 1.97 13.57
C ASN A 195 -10.24 2.13 12.46
N LYS A 196 -8.97 1.84 12.81
CA LYS A 196 -7.85 1.96 11.88
C LYS A 196 -6.73 1.02 12.29
N PHE A 197 -6.24 0.26 11.34
CA PHE A 197 -5.04 -0.55 11.43
C PHE A 197 -4.12 -0.15 10.28
N LYS A 198 -2.85 0.06 10.55
CA LYS A 198 -1.84 0.38 9.56
C LYS A 198 -0.56 -0.37 9.89
N TYR A 199 -0.17 -1.29 9.01
CA TYR A 199 1.12 -1.96 9.03
C TYR A 199 1.93 -1.51 7.81
N TYR A 200 3.19 -1.05 8.02
CA TYR A 200 4.02 -0.53 6.94
C TYR A 200 5.50 -0.53 7.32
N PHE A 201 6.36 -0.52 6.29
CA PHE A 201 7.78 -0.33 6.42
C PHE A 201 8.16 1.13 6.11
N ASN A 202 8.89 1.76 7.02
CA ASN A 202 9.47 3.09 6.81
C ASN A 202 10.91 2.93 6.28
N TYR A 203 11.10 3.19 4.98
CA TYR A 203 12.40 3.02 4.33
C TYR A 203 13.47 3.99 4.83
N GLN A 204 13.09 5.24 5.18
CA GLN A 204 14.04 6.24 5.67
C GLN A 204 14.63 5.85 7.04
N LYS A 205 13.79 5.33 7.93
CA LYS A 205 14.18 4.91 9.28
C LYS A 205 14.56 3.44 9.37
N LYS A 206 14.36 2.67 8.29
CA LYS A 206 14.47 1.20 8.27
C LYS A 206 13.69 0.54 9.41
N GLU A 207 12.45 0.96 9.60
CA GLU A 207 11.58 0.51 10.68
C GLU A 207 10.31 -0.13 10.14
N LYS A 208 9.90 -1.24 10.73
CA LYS A 208 8.52 -1.73 10.64
C LYS A 208 7.67 -1.02 11.68
N ASN A 209 6.47 -0.63 11.27
CA ASN A 209 5.52 0.05 12.13
C ASN A 209 4.16 -0.63 12.05
N LEU A 210 3.54 -0.85 13.20
CA LEU A 210 2.15 -1.27 13.32
C LEU A 210 1.42 -0.28 14.23
N ASN A 211 0.39 0.36 13.71
CA ASN A 211 -0.44 1.30 14.44
C ASN A 211 -1.88 0.81 14.40
N VAL A 212 -2.49 0.66 15.57
CA VAL A 212 -3.90 0.25 15.71
C VAL A 212 -4.63 1.27 16.55
N LEU A 213 -5.79 1.71 16.06
CA LEU A 213 -6.75 2.53 16.79
C LEU A 213 -8.05 1.75 16.87
N GLY A 214 -8.61 1.60 18.05
CA GLY A 214 -9.83 0.84 18.23
C GLY A 214 -10.53 1.11 19.55
N ASN A 215 -11.53 0.30 19.82
CA ASN A 215 -12.26 0.28 21.09
C ASN A 215 -12.26 -1.15 21.62
N LEU A 216 -11.91 -1.31 22.89
CA LEU A 216 -11.96 -2.58 23.62
C LEU A 216 -12.73 -2.34 24.92
N PHE A 217 -13.76 -3.12 25.17
CA PHE A 217 -14.65 -2.96 26.35
C PHE A 217 -15.13 -1.51 26.56
N GLY A 218 -15.53 -0.83 25.47
CA GLY A 218 -16.02 0.56 25.54
C GLY A 218 -14.92 1.62 25.64
N SER A 219 -13.68 1.25 25.90
CA SER A 219 -12.54 2.17 26.03
C SER A 219 -11.78 2.32 24.74
N LYS A 220 -11.37 3.56 24.41
CA LYS A 220 -10.49 3.80 23.25
C LYS A 220 -9.10 3.27 23.54
N ILE A 221 -8.60 2.46 22.63
CA ILE A 221 -7.24 1.93 22.67
C ILE A 221 -6.41 2.42 21.48
N THR A 222 -5.14 2.68 21.75
CA THR A 222 -4.12 2.91 20.74
C THR A 222 -2.99 1.95 21.00
N PHE A 223 -2.65 1.14 20.00
CA PHE A 223 -1.49 0.26 20.02
C PHE A 223 -0.50 0.70 18.95
N ASN A 224 0.74 0.94 19.36
CA ASN A 224 1.84 1.24 18.47
C ASN A 224 2.97 0.23 18.72
N TRP A 225 3.42 -0.42 17.66
CA TRP A 225 4.58 -1.29 17.69
C TRP A 225 5.57 -0.84 16.61
N LYS A 226 6.87 -0.85 16.97
CA LYS A 226 7.96 -0.49 16.07
C LYS A 226 9.10 -1.49 16.23
N ARG A 227 9.69 -1.86 15.11
CA ARG A 227 10.91 -2.66 15.09
C ARG A 227 11.93 -2.00 14.18
N ASN A 228 13.08 -1.65 14.75
CA ASN A 228 14.20 -1.07 14.02
C ASN A 228 15.10 -2.19 13.46
N TYR A 229 15.51 -2.05 12.20
CA TYR A 229 16.43 -3.00 11.55
C TYR A 229 17.88 -2.54 11.55
N ASN A 230 18.16 -1.29 11.93
CA ASN A 230 19.54 -0.80 12.10
C ASN A 230 20.16 -1.28 13.44
N ILE A 231 19.33 -1.61 14.42
CA ILE A 231 19.74 -2.08 15.73
C ILE A 231 19.16 -3.49 15.89
N PRO A 232 19.99 -4.53 15.90
CA PRO A 232 19.51 -5.90 16.06
C PRO A 232 18.70 -6.02 17.35
N LEU A 233 17.51 -6.62 17.25
CA LEU A 233 16.66 -7.01 18.37
C LEU A 233 15.92 -5.91 19.15
N GLN A 234 15.92 -4.64 18.74
CA GLN A 234 15.08 -3.66 19.41
C GLN A 234 13.69 -3.58 18.79
N SER A 235 12.68 -3.97 19.54
CA SER A 235 11.29 -3.68 19.24
C SER A 235 10.63 -2.99 20.44
N ASN A 236 9.85 -1.97 20.15
CA ASN A 236 9.12 -1.18 21.14
C ASN A 236 7.64 -1.31 20.92
N SER A 237 6.87 -1.56 21.96
CA SER A 237 5.42 -1.51 21.91
C SER A 237 4.86 -0.57 22.97
N GLU A 238 3.81 0.16 22.59
CA GLU A 238 3.07 1.06 23.47
C GLU A 238 1.59 0.81 23.31
N ILE A 239 0.91 0.52 24.42
CA ILE A 239 -0.55 0.44 24.49
C ILE A 239 -1.04 1.61 25.34
N LYS A 240 -1.97 2.40 24.81
CA LYS A 240 -2.66 3.46 25.54
C LYS A 240 -4.16 3.13 25.61
N ILE A 241 -4.69 3.08 26.81
CA ILE A 241 -6.12 2.94 27.09
C ILE A 241 -6.59 4.26 27.66
N LYS A 242 -7.66 4.85 27.11
CA LYS A 242 -8.07 6.21 27.48
C LYS A 242 -8.89 6.24 28.78
N ASN A 243 -9.72 5.23 29.01
CA ASN A 243 -10.56 5.11 30.22
C ASN A 243 -10.49 3.67 30.73
N PRO A 244 -9.82 3.38 31.88
CA PRO A 244 -8.97 4.29 32.64
C PRO A 244 -7.70 4.70 31.88
N ASN A 245 -7.03 5.79 32.27
CA ASN A 245 -5.84 6.27 31.59
C ASN A 245 -4.63 5.40 31.95
N ILE A 246 -4.38 4.36 31.14
CA ILE A 246 -3.29 3.40 31.33
C ILE A 246 -2.36 3.46 30.12
N ILE A 247 -1.05 3.53 30.38
CA ILE A 247 -0.01 3.46 29.35
C ILE A 247 0.93 2.30 29.71
N ILE A 248 1.01 1.32 28.84
CA ILE A 248 1.91 0.18 28.96
C ILE A 248 2.97 0.30 27.87
N LYS A 249 4.24 0.30 28.25
CA LYS A 249 5.39 0.33 27.33
C LYS A 249 6.26 -0.88 27.56
N ASN A 250 6.57 -1.60 26.48
CA ASN A 250 7.48 -2.74 26.49
C ASN A 250 8.61 -2.49 25.50
N TYR A 251 9.82 -2.85 25.92
CA TYR A 251 11.06 -2.80 25.14
C TYR A 251 11.62 -4.23 25.08
N PHE A 252 11.88 -4.74 23.87
CA PHE A 252 12.39 -6.10 23.66
C PHE A 252 13.71 -6.06 22.89
#